data_791651a96005630a139728a784b0ef86
#
_entry.id   791651a96005630a139728a784b0ef86
#
_cell.length_a   1.000
_cell.length_b   1.000
_cell.length_c   1.000
_cell.angle_alpha   90.00
_cell.angle_beta   90.00
_cell.angle_gamma   90.00
#
_symmetry.space_group_name_H-M   'P 1'
#
loop_
_entity.id
_entity.type
_entity.pdbx_description
1 polymer ?
#
loop_
_entity_poly.entity_id
_entity_poly.type
_entity_poly.pdbx_seq_one_letter_code
_entity_poly.pdbx_strand_id
1 'polypeptide(L)'
;PDTVQFRNGSAIVNYYTADGKRTGSKYLTPQTTVVIPAGQTFGSTSATAAMSSHVTTRRGSLEYAGADFESDTLIRIHNGDGYLDCSEQDFRYFVRDYQGNIRTVYGSAVAKLIPVEPPFSLTNRGAIGGDKPPIRPKPIEHTVTYQRMQYYPFGLPYEAHYQPEEQPYKYGGKEFIELHGYDSYDFDARMYYPALCRFTTMDPLCEKYYSISPYAYCNNNPVKYVDPDGESWRL
;
A
#
# COMPACT_ATOMS: atom_id res chain seq x y z
N PRO A 1 -10.66 -15.17 2.50
CA PRO A 1 -11.17 -15.62 3.81
C PRO A 1 -11.68 -14.43 4.61
N ASP A 2 -12.80 -14.62 5.33
CA ASP A 2 -13.40 -13.55 6.13
C ASP A 2 -12.54 -13.20 7.34
N THR A 3 -11.85 -14.20 7.89
CA THR A 3 -10.97 -14.00 9.04
C THR A 3 -9.69 -14.81 8.91
N VAL A 4 -8.56 -14.16 9.19
CA VAL A 4 -7.24 -14.77 9.30
C VAL A 4 -6.76 -14.61 10.74
N GLN A 5 -6.40 -15.70 11.40
CA GLN A 5 -5.89 -15.72 12.76
C GLN A 5 -4.42 -16.13 12.80
N PHE A 6 -3.65 -15.45 13.63
CA PHE A 6 -2.22 -15.70 13.81
C PHE A 6 -1.93 -16.31 15.17
N ARG A 7 -0.87 -17.10 15.27
CA ARG A 7 -0.48 -17.78 16.52
C ARG A 7 -0.14 -16.82 17.67
N ASN A 8 0.19 -15.58 17.36
CA ASN A 8 0.44 -14.53 18.35
C ASN A 8 -0.84 -13.87 18.88
N GLY A 9 -2.02 -14.37 18.50
CA GLY A 9 -3.32 -13.85 18.90
C GLY A 9 -3.83 -12.70 18.04
N SER A 10 -3.05 -12.20 17.09
CA SER A 10 -3.52 -11.21 16.14
C SER A 10 -4.53 -11.79 15.16
N ALA A 11 -5.39 -10.96 14.61
CA ALA A 11 -6.33 -11.38 13.58
C ALA A 11 -6.58 -10.26 12.55
N ILE A 12 -6.93 -10.68 11.34
CA ILE A 12 -7.43 -9.80 10.27
C ILE A 12 -8.85 -10.25 9.94
N VAL A 13 -9.81 -9.35 10.05
CA VAL A 13 -11.21 -9.58 9.66
C VAL A 13 -11.50 -8.78 8.40
N ASN A 14 -11.81 -9.47 7.32
CA ASN A 14 -12.11 -8.83 6.03
C ASN A 14 -13.62 -8.69 5.84
N TYR A 15 -14.02 -7.59 5.22
CA TYR A 15 -15.41 -7.26 4.91
C TYR A 15 -15.58 -7.20 3.40
N TYR A 16 -16.65 -7.81 2.91
CA TYR A 16 -16.92 -7.96 1.48
C TYR A 16 -18.30 -7.42 1.12
N THR A 17 -18.43 -6.95 -0.09
CA THR A 17 -19.72 -6.69 -0.72
C THR A 17 -20.40 -8.01 -1.12
N ALA A 18 -21.67 -7.97 -1.50
CA ALA A 18 -22.43 -9.14 -1.93
C ALA A 18 -21.86 -9.81 -3.20
N ASP A 19 -21.15 -9.05 -4.02
CA ASP A 19 -20.42 -9.52 -5.22
C ASP A 19 -19.00 -10.04 -4.93
N GLY A 20 -18.64 -10.14 -3.64
CA GLY A 20 -17.38 -10.73 -3.19
C GLY A 20 -16.18 -9.80 -3.20
N LYS A 21 -16.35 -8.50 -3.52
CA LYS A 21 -15.27 -7.53 -3.49
C LYS A 21 -15.00 -7.06 -2.06
N ARG A 22 -13.72 -7.08 -1.65
CA ARG A 22 -13.31 -6.60 -0.32
C ARG A 22 -13.46 -5.08 -0.23
N THR A 23 -14.16 -4.63 0.81
CA THR A 23 -14.42 -3.20 1.09
C THR A 23 -13.63 -2.65 2.24
N GLY A 24 -13.08 -3.53 3.08
CA GLY A 24 -12.27 -3.11 4.20
C GLY A 24 -11.72 -4.28 4.99
N SER A 25 -10.83 -3.96 5.91
CA SER A 25 -10.24 -4.92 6.84
C SER A 25 -10.12 -4.31 8.23
N LYS A 26 -10.39 -5.12 9.24
CA LYS A 26 -10.14 -4.79 10.64
C LYS A 26 -8.98 -5.63 11.15
N TYR A 27 -7.95 -4.96 11.60
CA TYR A 27 -6.75 -5.55 12.18
C TYR A 27 -6.87 -5.54 13.69
N LEU A 28 -6.72 -6.69 14.31
CA LEU A 28 -6.78 -6.87 15.75
C LEU A 28 -5.40 -7.29 16.25
N THR A 29 -4.84 -6.50 17.16
CA THR A 29 -3.52 -6.74 17.75
C THR A 29 -3.67 -6.86 19.28
N PRO A 30 -3.30 -7.99 19.89
CA PRO A 30 -3.34 -8.12 21.33
C PRO A 30 -2.29 -7.20 21.99
N GLN A 31 -2.69 -6.51 23.05
CA GLN A 31 -1.79 -5.64 23.83
C GLN A 31 -0.79 -6.43 24.68
N THR A 32 -1.03 -7.70 24.89
CA THR A 32 -0.14 -8.62 25.62
C THR A 32 0.17 -9.82 24.74
N THR A 33 1.36 -10.40 24.89
CA THR A 33 1.75 -11.59 24.12
C THR A 33 0.80 -12.75 24.43
N VAL A 34 0.07 -13.21 23.42
CA VAL A 34 -0.80 -14.37 23.46
C VAL A 34 -0.24 -15.43 22.53
N VAL A 35 -0.13 -16.66 22.98
CA VAL A 35 0.26 -17.78 22.12
C VAL A 35 -0.92 -18.73 22.01
N ILE A 36 -1.49 -18.87 20.80
CA ILE A 36 -2.57 -19.81 20.52
C ILE A 36 -1.94 -21.15 20.13
N PRO A 37 -2.22 -22.24 20.86
CA PRO A 37 -1.75 -23.57 20.48
C PRO A 37 -2.26 -23.99 19.10
N ALA A 38 -1.50 -24.83 18.41
CA ALA A 38 -1.92 -25.36 17.12
C ALA A 38 -3.24 -26.14 17.27
N GLY A 39 -4.20 -25.87 16.37
CA GLY A 39 -5.51 -26.50 16.36
C GLY A 39 -6.58 -25.85 17.25
N GLN A 40 -6.24 -24.74 17.94
CA GLN A 40 -7.21 -23.94 18.69
C GLN A 40 -7.51 -22.62 17.98
N THR A 41 -8.72 -22.10 18.17
CA THR A 41 -9.15 -20.79 17.67
C THR A 41 -9.15 -19.77 18.80
N PHE A 42 -9.07 -18.47 18.46
CA PHE A 42 -8.98 -17.37 19.43
C PHE A 42 -10.12 -17.34 20.47
N GLY A 43 -11.32 -17.81 20.12
CA GLY A 43 -12.47 -17.83 21.02
C GLY A 43 -12.47 -18.97 22.04
N SER A 44 -11.56 -19.94 21.94
CA SER A 44 -11.47 -21.09 22.85
C SER A 44 -10.49 -20.91 24.01
N THR A 45 -9.67 -19.87 23.96
CA THR A 45 -8.74 -19.51 25.03
C THR A 45 -9.35 -18.41 25.91
N SER A 46 -9.44 -18.66 27.20
CA SER A 46 -10.04 -17.77 28.21
C SER A 46 -9.24 -16.46 28.50
N ALA A 47 -8.28 -16.13 27.67
CA ALA A 47 -7.50 -14.92 27.80
C ALA A 47 -8.20 -13.79 27.07
N THR A 48 -8.97 -12.99 27.80
CA THR A 48 -9.50 -11.69 27.37
C THR A 48 -8.35 -10.67 27.35
N ALA A 49 -7.40 -10.87 26.43
CA ALA A 49 -6.37 -9.85 26.21
C ALA A 49 -7.05 -8.61 25.63
N ALA A 50 -6.73 -7.44 26.17
CA ALA A 50 -7.15 -6.19 25.57
C ALA A 50 -6.59 -6.12 24.13
N MET A 51 -7.46 -5.82 23.16
CA MET A 51 -7.10 -5.76 21.74
C MET A 51 -7.06 -4.30 21.30
N SER A 52 -6.01 -3.89 20.62
CA SER A 52 -6.05 -2.69 19.79
C SER A 52 -6.63 -3.04 18.43
N SER A 53 -7.44 -2.14 17.87
CA SER A 53 -8.01 -2.30 16.54
C SER A 53 -7.56 -1.17 15.62
N HIS A 54 -7.33 -1.52 14.37
CA HIS A 54 -7.13 -0.59 13.28
C HIS A 54 -8.01 -1.05 12.11
N VAL A 55 -8.71 -0.12 11.50
CA VAL A 55 -9.62 -0.40 10.38
C VAL A 55 -9.17 0.37 9.17
N THR A 56 -9.18 -0.29 8.02
CA THR A 56 -9.05 0.36 6.72
C THR A 56 -10.29 0.06 5.90
N THR A 57 -10.87 1.07 5.27
CA THR A 57 -12.04 0.92 4.39
C THR A 57 -11.80 1.60 3.06
N ARG A 58 -12.42 1.05 2.02
CA ARG A 58 -12.34 1.58 0.67
C ARG A 58 -13.73 1.78 0.08
N ARG A 59 -14.00 3.00 -0.38
CA ARG A 59 -15.26 3.39 -1.02
C ARG A 59 -14.94 3.98 -2.40
N GLY A 60 -14.83 3.13 -3.41
CA GLY A 60 -14.35 3.55 -4.73
C GLY A 60 -12.89 3.99 -4.70
N SER A 61 -12.63 5.24 -5.07
CA SER A 61 -11.29 5.84 -5.01
C SER A 61 -10.90 6.39 -3.63
N LEU A 62 -11.81 6.37 -2.66
CA LEU A 62 -11.59 6.94 -1.33
C LEU A 62 -11.11 5.85 -0.37
N GLU A 63 -10.02 6.10 0.34
CA GLU A 63 -9.44 5.23 1.36
C GLU A 63 -9.53 5.90 2.73
N TYR A 64 -10.07 5.18 3.69
CA TYR A 64 -10.27 5.63 5.06
C TYR A 64 -9.51 4.73 6.01
N ALA A 65 -9.08 5.28 7.14
CA ALA A 65 -8.51 4.53 8.24
C ALA A 65 -8.94 5.10 9.59
N GLY A 66 -9.01 4.24 10.60
CA GLY A 66 -9.42 4.62 11.96
C GLY A 66 -9.24 3.48 12.95
N ALA A 67 -9.69 3.70 14.17
CA ALA A 67 -9.73 2.65 15.19
C ALA A 67 -10.91 1.70 15.01
N ASP A 68 -12.01 2.20 14.43
CA ASP A 68 -13.23 1.47 14.10
C ASP A 68 -13.89 2.08 12.85
N PHE A 69 -15.02 1.50 12.41
CA PHE A 69 -15.75 1.94 11.22
C PHE A 69 -16.56 3.23 11.42
N GLU A 70 -16.76 3.66 12.67
CA GLU A 70 -17.50 4.89 12.99
C GLU A 70 -16.58 6.09 13.08
N SER A 71 -15.32 5.85 13.42
CA SER A 71 -14.26 6.86 13.58
C SER A 71 -13.27 6.91 12.41
N ASP A 72 -13.56 6.21 11.30
CA ASP A 72 -12.68 6.21 10.15
C ASP A 72 -12.61 7.62 9.49
N THR A 73 -11.41 8.03 9.14
CA THR A 73 -11.13 9.32 8.49
C THR A 73 -10.57 9.10 7.09
N LEU A 74 -10.90 10.00 6.17
CA LEU A 74 -10.36 9.96 4.82
C LEU A 74 -8.85 10.24 4.86
N ILE A 75 -8.06 9.27 4.43
CA ILE A 75 -6.60 9.37 4.42
C ILE A 75 -6.02 9.56 3.03
N ARG A 76 -6.64 8.94 2.00
CA ARG A 76 -6.18 9.04 0.61
C ARG A 76 -7.32 9.10 -0.39
N ILE A 77 -7.09 9.84 -1.46
CA ILE A 77 -7.97 9.84 -2.65
C ILE A 77 -7.16 9.32 -3.82
N HIS A 78 -7.47 8.11 -4.28
CA HIS A 78 -6.76 7.45 -5.37
C HIS A 78 -7.25 7.90 -6.74
N ASN A 79 -6.33 7.98 -7.69
CA ASN A 79 -6.60 8.07 -9.12
C ASN A 79 -5.76 7.02 -9.87
N GLY A 80 -5.90 6.96 -11.21
CA GLY A 80 -5.15 5.98 -12.02
C GLY A 80 -3.63 6.09 -11.90
N ASP A 81 -3.11 7.28 -11.62
CA ASP A 81 -1.68 7.59 -11.67
C ASP A 81 -1.04 7.78 -10.28
N GLY A 82 -1.84 7.72 -9.21
CA GLY A 82 -1.34 7.95 -7.86
C GLY A 82 -2.45 8.20 -6.84
N TYR A 83 -2.19 9.07 -5.88
CA TYR A 83 -3.17 9.47 -4.87
C TYR A 83 -2.86 10.87 -4.31
N LEU A 84 -3.90 11.51 -3.78
CA LEU A 84 -3.78 12.67 -2.89
C LEU A 84 -3.69 12.15 -1.45
N ASP A 85 -2.63 12.47 -0.76
CA ASP A 85 -2.52 12.30 0.69
C ASP A 85 -3.29 13.43 1.39
N CYS A 86 -4.34 13.08 2.13
CA CYS A 86 -5.20 14.07 2.76
C CYS A 86 -4.56 14.72 4.00
N SER A 87 -3.60 14.05 4.64
CA SER A 87 -2.92 14.57 5.83
C SER A 87 -1.88 15.63 5.46
N GLU A 88 -1.13 15.39 4.40
CA GLU A 88 -0.09 16.30 3.90
C GLU A 88 -0.59 17.25 2.81
N GLN A 89 -1.80 16.99 2.27
CA GLN A 89 -2.41 17.72 1.15
C GLN A 89 -1.49 17.77 -0.07
N ASP A 90 -0.79 16.69 -0.33
CA ASP A 90 0.17 16.55 -1.41
C ASP A 90 -0.15 15.37 -2.31
N PHE A 91 0.12 15.54 -3.61
CA PHE A 91 -0.07 14.49 -4.60
C PHE A 91 1.14 13.56 -4.66
N ARG A 92 0.86 12.26 -4.64
CA ARG A 92 1.82 11.19 -4.82
C ARG A 92 1.57 10.49 -6.15
N TYR A 93 2.60 10.33 -6.95
CA TYR A 93 2.52 9.75 -8.28
C TYR A 93 3.22 8.40 -8.32
N PHE A 94 2.64 7.45 -9.05
CA PHE A 94 3.19 6.13 -9.27
C PHE A 94 4.01 6.04 -10.55
N VAL A 95 5.24 5.55 -10.46
CA VAL A 95 5.98 5.04 -11.61
C VAL A 95 5.78 3.53 -11.66
N ARG A 96 5.18 3.07 -12.74
CA ARG A 96 4.87 1.64 -12.95
C ARG A 96 5.74 1.08 -14.06
N ASP A 97 6.01 -0.22 -13.95
CA ASP A 97 6.58 -0.96 -15.08
C ASP A 97 5.48 -1.44 -16.05
N TYR A 98 5.89 -2.14 -17.11
CA TYR A 98 4.99 -2.63 -18.16
C TYR A 98 3.92 -3.62 -17.67
N GLN A 99 4.11 -4.23 -16.51
CA GLN A 99 3.17 -5.15 -15.88
C GLN A 99 2.23 -4.44 -14.88
N GLY A 100 2.37 -3.13 -14.70
CA GLY A 100 1.60 -2.36 -13.73
C GLY A 100 2.16 -2.39 -12.31
N ASN A 101 3.35 -2.99 -12.09
CA ASN A 101 3.99 -2.97 -10.78
C ASN A 101 4.43 -1.55 -10.42
N ILE A 102 4.09 -1.09 -9.22
CA ILE A 102 4.52 0.20 -8.72
C ILE A 102 5.99 0.08 -8.31
N ARG A 103 6.87 0.79 -9.02
CA ARG A 103 8.31 0.77 -8.80
C ARG A 103 8.78 1.93 -7.94
N THR A 104 8.12 3.07 -8.07
CA THR A 104 8.49 4.28 -7.34
C THR A 104 7.24 5.09 -7.05
N VAL A 105 7.20 5.70 -5.88
CA VAL A 105 6.23 6.72 -5.51
C VAL A 105 7.00 8.02 -5.29
N TYR A 106 6.58 9.07 -5.98
CA TYR A 106 7.20 10.38 -5.87
C TYR A 106 6.13 11.47 -5.73
N GLY A 107 6.50 12.60 -5.16
CA GLY A 107 5.66 13.79 -5.05
C GLY A 107 6.47 15.05 -5.19
N SER A 108 5.78 16.19 -5.26
CA SER A 108 6.42 17.47 -5.24
C SER A 108 6.69 17.86 -3.79
N ALA A 109 7.95 17.94 -3.38
CA ALA A 109 8.23 18.71 -2.18
C ALA A 109 7.92 20.17 -2.53
N VAL A 110 6.84 20.71 -1.98
CA VAL A 110 6.71 22.16 -1.87
C VAL A 110 7.91 22.61 -1.03
N ALA A 111 8.90 23.22 -1.68
CA ALA A 111 10.04 23.76 -0.98
C ALA A 111 9.47 24.69 0.10
N LYS A 112 9.52 24.28 1.35
CA LYS A 112 9.41 25.21 2.47
C LYS A 112 10.44 26.26 2.13
N LEU A 113 9.98 27.47 1.79
CA LEU A 113 10.85 28.60 1.57
C LEU A 113 11.67 28.76 2.85
N ILE A 114 12.83 28.14 2.89
CA ILE A 114 13.86 28.52 3.85
C ILE A 114 14.22 29.93 3.41
N PRO A 115 13.98 30.94 4.23
CA PRO A 115 14.46 32.25 3.92
C PRO A 115 15.99 32.12 3.80
N VAL A 116 16.50 32.10 2.59
CA VAL A 116 17.93 32.27 2.38
C VAL A 116 18.19 33.69 2.75
N GLU A 117 18.64 33.93 3.97
CA GLU A 117 19.21 35.21 4.32
C GLU A 117 20.31 35.48 3.29
N PRO A 118 20.27 36.65 2.63
CA PRO A 118 21.29 36.98 1.66
C PRO A 118 22.64 36.92 2.37
N PRO A 119 23.65 36.26 1.80
CA PRO A 119 24.95 36.04 2.46
C PRO A 119 25.77 37.29 2.66
N PHE A 120 25.18 38.48 2.46
CA PHE A 120 25.87 39.74 2.64
C PHE A 120 24.93 40.84 3.10
N SER A 121 25.03 41.21 4.36
CA SER A 121 24.65 42.51 4.85
C SER A 121 25.67 43.55 4.32
N LEU A 122 25.43 44.11 3.15
CA LEU A 122 26.09 45.31 2.70
C LEU A 122 25.42 46.51 3.35
N THR A 123 25.68 46.70 4.63
CA THR A 123 25.67 48.05 5.19
C THR A 123 26.94 48.75 4.70
N ASN A 124 26.88 49.44 3.62
CA ASN A 124 27.44 50.79 3.41
C ASN A 124 27.79 51.12 1.95
N ARG A 125 27.19 52.21 1.59
CA ARG A 125 27.71 53.25 0.72
C ARG A 125 27.63 53.10 -0.78
N GLY A 126 26.92 54.05 -1.35
CA GLY A 126 27.17 54.64 -2.65
C GLY A 126 26.05 54.36 -3.65
N ALA A 127 25.11 55.28 -3.68
CA ALA A 127 24.21 55.43 -4.82
C ALA A 127 25.00 55.50 -6.11
N ILE A 128 24.58 54.78 -7.11
CA ILE A 128 24.41 55.21 -8.49
C ILE A 128 23.76 54.07 -9.28
N GLY A 129 22.52 54.31 -9.73
CA GLY A 129 22.05 53.88 -11.02
C GLY A 129 21.46 52.45 -11.13
N GLY A 130 20.17 52.40 -11.25
CA GLY A 130 19.46 51.29 -11.88
C GLY A 130 18.83 50.30 -10.93
N ASP A 131 17.57 50.54 -10.58
CA ASP A 131 16.69 49.58 -9.90
C ASP A 131 16.53 48.33 -10.75
N LYS A 132 17.43 47.35 -10.55
CA LYS A 132 17.09 45.97 -10.88
C LYS A 132 16.22 45.45 -9.74
N PRO A 133 14.99 45.02 -10.03
CA PRO A 133 14.17 44.40 -9.01
C PRO A 133 14.93 43.20 -8.42
N PRO A 134 14.81 42.94 -7.11
CA PRO A 134 15.47 41.81 -6.48
C PRO A 134 15.05 40.52 -7.21
N ILE A 135 16.05 39.78 -7.67
CA ILE A 135 15.83 38.46 -8.28
C ILE A 135 15.18 37.62 -7.20
N ARG A 136 13.85 37.42 -7.29
CA ARG A 136 13.18 36.46 -6.45
C ARG A 136 13.66 35.08 -6.90
N PRO A 137 14.32 34.29 -6.03
CA PRO A 137 14.69 32.94 -6.40
C PRO A 137 13.41 32.21 -6.76
N LYS A 138 13.36 31.62 -7.96
CA LYS A 138 12.28 30.70 -8.32
C LYS A 138 12.34 29.53 -7.34
N PRO A 139 11.21 29.09 -6.79
CA PRO A 139 11.17 27.86 -6.02
C PRO A 139 11.78 26.75 -6.88
N ILE A 140 12.82 26.11 -6.41
CA ILE A 140 13.33 24.91 -7.05
C ILE A 140 12.37 23.81 -6.58
N GLU A 141 11.50 23.35 -7.47
CA GLU A 141 10.65 22.20 -7.22
C GLU A 141 11.56 20.97 -7.14
N HIS A 142 11.77 20.48 -5.94
CA HIS A 142 12.47 19.23 -5.72
C HIS A 142 11.45 18.08 -5.73
N THR A 143 11.62 17.16 -6.66
CA THR A 143 10.88 15.91 -6.63
C THR A 143 11.43 15.05 -5.48
N VAL A 144 10.57 14.66 -4.55
CA VAL A 144 10.91 13.74 -3.46
C VAL A 144 10.45 12.35 -3.82
N THR A 145 11.34 11.40 -3.67
CA THR A 145 10.98 9.98 -3.76
C THR A 145 10.57 9.48 -2.38
N TYR A 146 9.32 9.06 -2.26
CA TYR A 146 8.76 8.55 -1.02
C TYR A 146 8.98 7.06 -0.85
N GLN A 147 8.86 6.31 -1.95
CA GLN A 147 8.98 4.86 -1.91
C GLN A 147 9.66 4.36 -3.18
N ARG A 148 10.56 3.39 -3.03
CA ARG A 148 11.13 2.59 -4.13
C ARG A 148 10.94 1.13 -3.81
N MET A 149 10.55 0.36 -4.82
CA MET A 149 10.27 -1.07 -4.67
C MET A 149 10.86 -1.87 -5.81
N GLN A 150 11.40 -3.02 -5.48
CA GLN A 150 11.86 -4.03 -6.41
C GLN A 150 11.18 -5.35 -6.08
N TYR A 151 10.92 -6.15 -7.09
CA TYR A 151 10.21 -7.41 -6.94
C TYR A 151 10.97 -8.54 -7.64
N TYR A 152 10.97 -9.71 -7.00
CA TYR A 152 11.22 -10.95 -7.71
C TYR A 152 10.12 -11.21 -8.76
N PRO A 153 10.35 -12.07 -9.77
CA PRO A 153 9.38 -12.27 -10.85
C PRO A 153 7.96 -12.62 -10.39
N PHE A 154 7.81 -13.29 -9.26
CA PHE A 154 6.53 -13.62 -8.64
C PHE A 154 6.04 -12.58 -7.61
N GLY A 155 6.58 -11.37 -7.63
CA GLY A 155 6.06 -10.27 -6.85
C GLY A 155 6.50 -10.20 -5.39
N LEU A 156 7.36 -11.12 -4.93
CA LEU A 156 7.95 -10.97 -3.60
C LEU A 156 8.82 -9.71 -3.58
N PRO A 157 8.52 -8.72 -2.73
CA PRO A 157 9.32 -7.51 -2.67
C PRO A 157 10.71 -7.80 -2.07
N TYR A 158 11.74 -7.20 -2.66
CA TYR A 158 13.08 -7.16 -2.11
C TYR A 158 13.65 -5.76 -2.28
N GLU A 159 14.55 -5.37 -1.41
CA GLU A 159 15.22 -4.07 -1.41
C GLU A 159 14.24 -2.90 -1.64
N ALA A 160 13.75 -2.37 -0.58
CA ALA A 160 12.97 -1.16 -0.59
C ALA A 160 13.72 -0.11 0.24
N HIS A 161 13.90 1.10 -0.31
CA HIS A 161 13.92 2.28 0.53
C HIS A 161 12.47 2.44 0.99
N TYR A 162 12.18 1.77 2.08
CA TYR A 162 10.84 1.52 2.57
C TYR A 162 10.61 2.43 3.77
N GLN A 163 9.68 3.33 3.63
CA GLN A 163 9.09 3.98 4.79
C GLN A 163 7.80 3.22 5.09
N PRO A 164 7.66 2.60 6.26
CA PRO A 164 6.56 1.69 6.55
C PRO A 164 5.17 2.33 6.57
N GLU A 165 5.09 3.65 6.54
CA GLU A 165 3.84 4.42 6.58
C GLU A 165 3.27 4.75 5.19
N GLU A 166 3.90 4.26 4.12
CA GLU A 166 3.48 4.59 2.78
C GLU A 166 2.40 3.66 2.23
N GLN A 167 1.90 4.01 1.05
CA GLN A 167 0.77 3.37 0.42
C GLN A 167 0.96 1.84 0.24
N PRO A 168 -0.10 1.04 0.38
CA PRO A 168 -0.01 -0.43 0.37
C PRO A 168 0.05 -1.04 -1.04
N TYR A 169 -0.17 -0.27 -2.11
CA TYR A 169 -0.25 -0.82 -3.46
C TYR A 169 1.15 -1.04 -4.03
N LYS A 170 1.44 -2.28 -4.45
CA LYS A 170 2.78 -2.70 -4.88
C LYS A 170 2.76 -3.47 -6.20
N TYR A 171 3.00 -4.77 -6.17
CA TYR A 171 3.06 -5.65 -7.34
C TYR A 171 1.72 -5.73 -8.07
N GLY A 172 1.72 -5.57 -9.41
CA GLY A 172 0.51 -5.51 -10.22
C GLY A 172 -0.43 -4.35 -9.85
N GLY A 173 0.04 -3.36 -9.07
CA GLY A 173 -0.81 -2.31 -8.50
C GLY A 173 -1.79 -2.82 -7.45
N LYS A 174 -1.58 -4.02 -6.92
CA LYS A 174 -2.44 -4.65 -5.91
C LYS A 174 -2.02 -4.28 -4.49
N GLU A 175 -2.98 -4.26 -3.59
CA GLU A 175 -2.76 -4.00 -2.18
C GLU A 175 -1.98 -5.14 -1.54
N PHE A 176 -0.88 -4.82 -0.88
CA PHE A 176 -0.06 -5.76 -0.12
C PHE A 176 -0.32 -5.62 1.37
N ILE A 177 -0.80 -6.67 1.98
CA ILE A 177 -1.16 -6.71 3.39
C ILE A 177 0.00 -7.34 4.16
N GLU A 178 0.85 -6.49 4.75
CA GLU A 178 2.03 -6.92 5.51
C GLU A 178 1.73 -7.18 6.99
N LEU A 179 0.63 -6.61 7.49
CA LEU A 179 0.34 -6.60 8.92
C LEU A 179 0.27 -8.03 9.47
N HIS A 180 0.88 -8.25 10.62
CA HIS A 180 0.99 -9.55 11.31
C HIS A 180 1.75 -10.64 10.54
N GLY A 181 2.50 -10.28 9.48
CA GLY A 181 3.20 -11.24 8.63
C GLY A 181 2.29 -12.02 7.70
N TYR A 182 1.16 -11.41 7.30
CA TYR A 182 0.27 -12.01 6.31
C TYR A 182 0.87 -12.01 4.92
N ASP A 183 1.65 -10.97 4.56
CA ASP A 183 2.50 -10.83 3.38
C ASP A 183 1.84 -11.29 2.07
N SER A 184 0.57 -10.91 1.90
CA SER A 184 -0.27 -11.35 0.78
C SER A 184 -0.82 -10.19 -0.01
N TYR A 185 -0.93 -10.36 -1.32
CA TYR A 185 -1.59 -9.42 -2.22
C TYR A 185 -3.07 -9.73 -2.37
N ASP A 186 -3.90 -8.71 -2.36
CA ASP A 186 -5.31 -8.80 -2.69
C ASP A 186 -5.51 -8.62 -4.20
N PHE A 187 -5.83 -9.72 -4.89
CA PHE A 187 -6.16 -9.72 -6.32
C PHE A 187 -7.68 -9.67 -6.58
N ASP A 188 -8.45 -9.14 -5.66
CA ASP A 188 -9.91 -9.07 -5.67
C ASP A 188 -10.57 -10.45 -5.47
N ALA A 189 -10.58 -11.34 -6.46
CA ALA A 189 -11.19 -12.66 -6.34
C ALA A 189 -10.41 -13.62 -5.43
N ARG A 190 -9.08 -13.48 -5.37
CA ARG A 190 -8.20 -14.37 -4.60
C ARG A 190 -7.08 -13.61 -3.91
N MET A 191 -6.69 -14.11 -2.74
CA MET A 191 -5.45 -13.67 -2.09
C MET A 191 -4.25 -14.41 -2.68
N TYR A 192 -3.22 -13.68 -3.04
CA TYR A 192 -1.98 -14.19 -3.62
C TYR A 192 -0.83 -14.10 -2.62
N TYR A 193 -0.17 -15.23 -2.36
CA TYR A 193 0.98 -15.29 -1.46
C TYR A 193 2.28 -15.42 -2.27
N PRO A 194 3.06 -14.33 -2.41
CA PRO A 194 4.21 -14.28 -3.32
C PRO A 194 5.37 -15.19 -2.90
N ALA A 195 5.53 -15.47 -1.59
CA ALA A 195 6.57 -16.38 -1.12
C ALA A 195 6.37 -17.83 -1.58
N LEU A 196 5.13 -18.24 -1.82
CA LEU A 196 4.79 -19.56 -2.40
C LEU A 196 4.53 -19.49 -3.91
N CYS A 197 4.53 -18.29 -4.51
CA CYS A 197 4.21 -18.07 -5.92
C CYS A 197 2.82 -18.58 -6.33
N ARG A 198 1.83 -18.51 -5.41
CA ARG A 198 0.51 -19.13 -5.61
C ARG A 198 -0.61 -18.33 -4.97
N PHE A 199 -1.81 -18.51 -5.53
CA PHE A 199 -3.04 -18.12 -4.85
C PHE A 199 -3.32 -19.02 -3.64
N THR A 200 -3.98 -18.47 -2.62
CA THR A 200 -4.33 -19.17 -1.38
C THR A 200 -5.61 -20.00 -1.50
N THR A 201 -6.43 -19.71 -2.53
CA THR A 201 -7.69 -20.39 -2.82
C THR A 201 -7.71 -20.89 -4.26
N MET A 202 -8.59 -21.85 -4.54
CA MET A 202 -8.79 -22.39 -5.89
C MET A 202 -9.33 -21.31 -6.83
N ASP A 203 -8.95 -21.41 -8.09
CA ASP A 203 -9.48 -20.60 -9.17
C ASP A 203 -10.97 -20.90 -9.40
N PRO A 204 -11.85 -19.89 -9.34
CA PRO A 204 -13.27 -20.08 -9.70
C PRO A 204 -13.45 -20.60 -11.13
N LEU A 205 -12.49 -20.34 -12.02
CA LEU A 205 -12.50 -20.76 -13.42
C LEU A 205 -11.63 -21.99 -13.71
N CYS A 206 -11.23 -22.75 -12.67
CA CYS A 206 -10.30 -23.89 -12.82
C CYS A 206 -10.77 -24.95 -13.80
N GLU A 207 -12.08 -25.11 -13.99
CA GLU A 207 -12.65 -26.02 -14.98
C GLU A 207 -12.34 -25.66 -16.42
N LYS A 208 -11.90 -24.42 -16.69
CA LYS A 208 -11.45 -24.00 -18.03
C LYS A 208 -10.00 -24.40 -18.32
N TYR A 209 -9.22 -24.74 -17.30
CA TYR A 209 -7.77 -24.90 -17.39
C TYR A 209 -7.28 -26.21 -16.76
N TYR A 210 -7.82 -27.35 -17.17
CA TYR A 210 -7.54 -28.67 -16.59
C TYR A 210 -6.05 -29.06 -16.53
N SER A 211 -5.21 -28.47 -17.41
CA SER A 211 -3.78 -28.78 -17.43
C SER A 211 -2.95 -27.94 -16.45
N ILE A 212 -3.58 -27.01 -15.74
CA ILE A 212 -2.89 -26.06 -14.86
C ILE A 212 -3.40 -26.22 -13.43
N SER A 213 -2.50 -26.09 -12.46
CA SER A 213 -2.92 -26.12 -11.06
C SER A 213 -3.93 -25.00 -10.78
N PRO A 214 -5.05 -25.27 -10.08
CA PRO A 214 -6.05 -24.25 -9.74
C PRO A 214 -5.50 -23.12 -8.82
N TYR A 215 -4.31 -23.30 -8.26
CA TYR A 215 -3.63 -22.30 -7.44
C TYR A 215 -2.54 -21.55 -8.19
N ALA A 216 -2.31 -21.85 -9.47
CA ALA A 216 -1.23 -21.25 -10.23
C ALA A 216 -1.48 -19.75 -10.47
N TYR A 217 -0.43 -18.95 -10.32
CA TYR A 217 -0.41 -17.54 -10.72
C TYR A 217 0.16 -17.41 -12.14
N CYS A 218 -0.55 -16.66 -12.99
CA CYS A 218 -0.09 -16.32 -14.35
C CYS A 218 0.46 -17.52 -15.15
N ASN A 219 -0.19 -18.68 -15.08
CA ASN A 219 0.28 -19.91 -15.73
C ASN A 219 1.76 -20.25 -15.43
N ASN A 220 2.23 -19.97 -14.21
CA ASN A 220 3.63 -20.06 -13.77
C ASN A 220 4.63 -19.24 -14.62
N ASN A 221 4.17 -18.25 -15.35
CA ASN A 221 5.02 -17.35 -16.16
C ASN A 221 4.61 -15.87 -15.94
N PRO A 222 4.89 -15.29 -14.77
CA PRO A 222 4.50 -13.93 -14.41
C PRO A 222 5.26 -12.84 -15.18
N VAL A 223 6.34 -13.20 -15.88
CA VAL A 223 7.07 -12.25 -16.74
C VAL A 223 6.31 -12.00 -18.06
N LYS A 224 5.55 -13.00 -18.52
CA LYS A 224 4.80 -12.92 -19.78
C LYS A 224 3.34 -12.53 -19.55
N TYR A 225 2.75 -12.99 -18.47
CA TYR A 225 1.32 -12.83 -18.20
C TYR A 225 1.08 -11.96 -16.97
N VAL A 226 -0.05 -11.28 -16.95
CA VAL A 226 -0.58 -10.55 -15.80
C VAL A 226 -1.96 -11.10 -15.45
N ASP A 227 -2.32 -11.08 -14.18
CA ASP A 227 -3.64 -11.43 -13.69
C ASP A 227 -4.25 -10.17 -13.05
N PRO A 228 -5.23 -9.52 -13.69
CA PRO A 228 -5.76 -8.25 -13.21
C PRO A 228 -6.75 -8.37 -12.06
N ASP A 229 -7.43 -9.50 -11.95
CA ASP A 229 -8.61 -9.68 -11.09
C ASP A 229 -8.54 -10.93 -10.19
N GLY A 230 -7.50 -11.73 -10.35
CA GLY A 230 -7.35 -12.99 -9.61
C GLY A 230 -8.22 -14.12 -10.14
N GLU A 231 -8.74 -14.03 -11.36
CA GLU A 231 -9.54 -15.08 -12.02
C GLU A 231 -8.93 -15.52 -13.34
N SER A 232 -8.34 -14.56 -14.08
CA SER A 232 -7.85 -14.87 -15.42
C SER A 232 -6.59 -14.09 -15.77
N TRP A 233 -5.61 -14.82 -16.30
CA TRP A 233 -4.36 -14.23 -16.78
C TRP A 233 -4.44 -13.88 -18.28
N ARG A 234 -3.72 -12.83 -18.66
CA ARG A 234 -3.63 -12.33 -20.05
C ARG A 234 -2.22 -11.83 -20.37
N LEU A 235 -1.96 -11.64 -21.67
CA LEU A 235 -0.72 -11.02 -22.16
C LEU A 235 -0.72 -9.52 -21.92
#